data_5589a85a7111b1873b6ad0514d55f4d2
#
_entry.id   5589a85a7111b1873b6ad0514d55f4d2
#
_cell.length_a   1.000
_cell.length_b   1.000
_cell.length_c   1.000
_cell.angle_alpha   90.00
_cell.angle_beta   90.00
_cell.angle_gamma   90.00
#
_symmetry.space_group_name_H-M   'P 1'
#
loop_
_entity.id
_entity.type
_entity.pdbx_description
1 polymer ?
#
loop_
_entity_poly.entity_id
_entity_poly.type
_entity_poly.pdbx_seq_one_letter_code
_entity_poly.pdbx_strand_id
1 'polypeptide(L)'
;MAFLVSPGVQVNEVDLTNVVPAVATSIGAIAGAFEKGPVGSVQTVTSEGDLVTKFGKPNSNNFENWLAAASFLQYGNTLRIVRAESAVVNAGANSGILIRDDDHYEQSFRSGQGSHGEWAARSAGTWGNSIGVDICATATAYEQVLSSGNLTVTEDAVGSTTIAVDDADLSNNAINVGDMISFFSDSAGTTPVTGETGNEYEVTAINTNELTIRLKDDPNGAGVQNIIPDNSFIKRRWRFADLFDRAPGTSPYSTQNSKGTADEMHIVVYDTTGNITGFDVDVAGQRTKAVLETYAAVSKHPSAKTPQGNSNFYPDVIFAKSTNIYWCDHPTAGTNWGTDITSGSAFTAVDAPIVDSLTGGTDDYSLTNGEISIAYNKFADAEAIDVNLIIGGSSSIAADTQANYDTHGTMLIDLAEGRLDCMAFISPHRAAVVGVADPATQAVNVKNAADTLPSSSYAVLDSGYKYMYDRYND
;
A
#
# COMPACT_ATOMS: atom_id res chain seq x y z
N MET A 1 -41.41 40.08 -20.55
CA MET A 1 -40.79 40.41 -21.86
C MET A 1 -41.76 41.26 -22.63
N ALA A 2 -41.38 42.49 -22.97
CA ALA A 2 -42.19 43.33 -23.83
C ALA A 2 -42.11 42.85 -25.28
N PHE A 3 -43.23 42.54 -25.91
CA PHE A 3 -43.30 42.17 -27.33
C PHE A 3 -43.17 43.45 -28.17
N LEU A 4 -42.22 43.46 -29.07
CA LEU A 4 -42.12 44.49 -30.11
C LEU A 4 -43.24 44.32 -31.11
N VAL A 5 -44.13 45.33 -31.25
CA VAL A 5 -45.30 45.32 -32.12
C VAL A 5 -44.96 45.81 -33.54
N SER A 6 -43.75 46.27 -33.79
CA SER A 6 -43.25 46.72 -35.11
C SER A 6 -41.81 46.29 -35.33
N PRO A 7 -41.34 46.19 -36.60
CA PRO A 7 -39.96 45.87 -36.86
C PRO A 7 -38.99 46.85 -36.17
N GLY A 8 -38.20 46.41 -35.25
CA GLY A 8 -37.22 47.19 -34.51
C GLY A 8 -36.04 46.31 -34.11
N VAL A 9 -34.90 46.92 -33.88
CA VAL A 9 -33.70 46.28 -33.33
C VAL A 9 -33.76 46.35 -31.80
N GLN A 10 -33.85 45.20 -31.13
CA GLN A 10 -33.70 45.17 -29.68
C GLN A 10 -32.21 44.93 -29.37
N VAL A 11 -31.57 45.93 -28.78
CA VAL A 11 -30.20 45.84 -28.25
C VAL A 11 -30.31 45.44 -26.78
N ASN A 12 -29.87 44.28 -26.42
CA ASN A 12 -29.65 43.87 -25.03
C ASN A 12 -28.18 44.08 -24.73
N GLU A 13 -27.88 45.05 -23.86
CA GLU A 13 -26.56 45.20 -23.28
C GLU A 13 -26.40 44.14 -22.17
N VAL A 14 -25.52 43.17 -22.37
CA VAL A 14 -25.14 42.20 -21.36
C VAL A 14 -23.85 42.73 -20.72
N ASP A 15 -23.97 43.24 -19.51
CA ASP A 15 -22.80 43.64 -18.71
C ASP A 15 -22.06 42.36 -18.26
N LEU A 16 -20.96 42.04 -18.94
CA LEU A 16 -20.06 40.96 -18.62
C LEU A 16 -18.99 41.37 -17.60
N THR A 17 -18.98 42.59 -17.11
CA THR A 17 -17.98 43.07 -16.14
C THR A 17 -18.10 42.41 -14.75
N ASN A 18 -19.24 41.77 -14.45
CA ASN A 18 -19.44 41.01 -13.19
C ASN A 18 -19.26 39.48 -13.33
N VAL A 19 -18.93 38.98 -14.51
CA VAL A 19 -18.41 37.63 -14.63
C VAL A 19 -16.92 37.70 -14.35
N VAL A 20 -16.57 37.83 -13.07
CA VAL A 20 -15.26 37.40 -12.61
C VAL A 20 -15.26 35.90 -12.86
N PRO A 21 -14.47 35.37 -13.82
CA PRO A 21 -14.28 33.94 -13.88
C PRO A 21 -13.82 33.57 -12.48
N ALA A 22 -14.45 32.60 -11.83
CA ALA A 22 -13.89 31.97 -10.65
C ALA A 22 -12.63 31.22 -11.13
N VAL A 23 -11.57 31.98 -11.39
CA VAL A 23 -10.23 31.44 -11.54
C VAL A 23 -9.98 30.79 -10.20
N ALA A 24 -9.73 29.51 -10.17
CA ALA A 24 -9.29 28.80 -8.99
C ALA A 24 -7.94 29.41 -8.58
N THR A 25 -7.98 30.52 -7.83
CA THR A 25 -6.82 31.34 -7.45
C THR A 25 -6.06 30.73 -6.28
N SER A 26 -6.32 29.48 -5.93
CA SER A 26 -5.75 28.81 -4.77
C SER A 26 -5.24 27.41 -5.07
N ILE A 27 -4.36 27.32 -6.07
CA ILE A 27 -3.59 26.07 -6.27
C ILE A 27 -2.32 26.20 -5.44
N GLY A 28 -2.26 25.39 -4.37
CA GLY A 28 -1.07 25.34 -3.50
C GLY A 28 -0.07 24.30 -3.99
N ALA A 29 1.20 24.50 -3.62
CA ALA A 29 2.28 23.52 -3.79
C ALA A 29 3.07 23.38 -2.51
N ILE A 30 3.40 22.14 -2.14
CA ILE A 30 4.27 21.81 -1.00
C ILE A 30 5.12 20.59 -1.34
N ALA A 31 6.38 20.61 -0.89
CA ALA A 31 7.23 19.43 -0.95
C ALA A 31 7.77 19.10 0.45
N GLY A 32 8.03 17.82 0.70
CA GLY A 32 8.53 17.38 2.00
C GLY A 32 8.58 15.87 2.17
N ALA A 33 8.86 15.43 3.40
CA ALA A 33 8.79 14.04 3.78
C ALA A 33 7.35 13.66 4.15
N PHE A 34 6.91 12.51 3.64
CA PHE A 34 5.60 11.91 3.94
C PHE A 34 5.77 10.41 4.21
N GLU A 35 4.80 9.82 4.90
CA GLU A 35 4.84 8.41 5.29
C GLU A 35 4.84 7.45 4.08
N LYS A 36 4.04 7.75 3.07
CA LYS A 36 3.92 6.95 1.85
C LYS A 36 3.65 7.84 0.63
N GLY A 37 3.40 7.25 -0.51
CA GLY A 37 3.10 7.94 -1.76
C GLY A 37 4.26 7.94 -2.74
N PRO A 38 3.99 8.33 -4.00
CA PRO A 38 5.01 8.43 -5.04
C PRO A 38 6.14 9.40 -4.66
N VAL A 39 7.37 9.04 -4.99
CA VAL A 39 8.57 9.78 -4.66
C VAL A 39 9.03 10.60 -5.87
N GLY A 40 9.32 11.88 -5.66
CA GLY A 40 9.89 12.75 -6.70
C GLY A 40 8.95 13.10 -7.86
N SER A 41 7.67 12.77 -7.76
CA SER A 41 6.65 13.12 -8.75
C SER A 41 5.57 14.04 -8.17
N VAL A 42 5.01 14.93 -9.01
CA VAL A 42 3.96 15.87 -8.60
C VAL A 42 2.62 15.16 -8.52
N GLN A 43 2.03 15.14 -7.34
CA GLN A 43 0.71 14.56 -7.09
C GLN A 43 -0.31 15.63 -6.78
N THR A 44 -1.54 15.45 -7.26
CA THR A 44 -2.65 16.35 -6.92
C THR A 44 -3.47 15.77 -5.79
N VAL A 45 -3.74 16.58 -4.78
CA VAL A 45 -4.57 16.24 -3.63
C VAL A 45 -5.70 17.26 -3.53
N THR A 46 -6.92 16.79 -3.32
CA THR A 46 -8.12 17.62 -3.36
C THR A 46 -8.83 17.76 -2.02
N SER A 47 -8.48 16.91 -1.06
CA SER A 47 -9.07 16.90 0.28
C SER A 47 -8.10 16.27 1.28
N GLU A 48 -8.35 16.47 2.57
CA GLU A 48 -7.58 15.82 3.63
C GLU A 48 -7.71 14.28 3.60
N GLY A 49 -8.88 13.75 3.24
CA GLY A 49 -9.05 12.31 3.03
C GLY A 49 -8.19 11.75 1.89
N ASP A 50 -8.07 12.51 0.79
CA ASP A 50 -7.17 12.18 -0.32
C ASP A 50 -5.69 12.26 0.10
N LEU A 51 -5.33 13.26 0.95
CA LEU A 51 -4.00 13.37 1.54
C LEU A 51 -3.63 12.13 2.37
N VAL A 52 -4.53 11.69 3.27
CA VAL A 52 -4.33 10.47 4.06
C VAL A 52 -4.19 9.24 3.16
N THR A 53 -5.03 9.12 2.15
CA THR A 53 -5.01 7.97 1.25
C THR A 53 -3.70 7.87 0.48
N LYS A 54 -3.21 8.99 -0.08
CA LYS A 54 -2.02 9.03 -0.93
C LYS A 54 -0.72 9.11 -0.15
N PHE A 55 -0.69 9.90 0.94
CA PHE A 55 0.55 10.25 1.63
C PHE A 55 0.64 9.79 3.10
N GLY A 56 -0.38 9.06 3.57
CA GLY A 56 -0.43 8.52 4.93
C GLY A 56 -0.89 9.55 5.96
N LYS A 57 -0.69 9.22 7.24
CA LYS A 57 -1.07 10.02 8.39
C LYS A 57 0.09 10.89 8.87
N PRO A 58 -0.19 11.97 9.64
CA PRO A 58 0.87 12.68 10.33
C PRO A 58 1.52 11.79 11.40
N ASN A 59 2.80 11.97 11.60
CA ASN A 59 3.55 11.33 12.69
C ASN A 59 4.54 12.34 13.29
N SER A 60 5.29 11.94 14.32
CA SER A 60 6.23 12.83 15.02
C SER A 60 7.33 13.43 14.13
N ASN A 61 7.56 12.88 12.95
CA ASN A 61 8.66 13.30 12.06
C ASN A 61 8.19 14.13 10.85
N ASN A 62 6.91 14.03 10.46
CA ASN A 62 6.38 14.71 9.26
C ASN A 62 5.24 15.69 9.54
N PHE A 63 4.81 15.83 10.81
CA PHE A 63 3.60 16.56 11.18
C PHE A 63 3.60 18.03 10.70
N GLU A 64 4.74 18.73 10.67
CA GLU A 64 4.79 20.12 10.23
C GLU A 64 4.38 20.26 8.75
N ASN A 65 4.97 19.46 7.87
CA ASN A 65 4.61 19.45 6.45
C ASN A 65 3.19 18.93 6.23
N TRP A 66 2.84 17.86 6.92
CA TRP A 66 1.52 17.23 6.76
C TRP A 66 0.39 18.14 7.23
N LEU A 67 0.52 18.78 8.42
CA LEU A 67 -0.48 19.69 8.95
C LEU A 67 -0.55 21.00 8.16
N ALA A 68 0.56 21.47 7.58
CA ALA A 68 0.54 22.61 6.65
C ALA A 68 -0.28 22.29 5.41
N ALA A 69 -0.07 21.12 4.81
CA ALA A 69 -0.86 20.62 3.68
C ALA A 69 -2.35 20.47 4.04
N ALA A 70 -2.66 19.82 5.17
CA ALA A 70 -4.03 19.66 5.64
C ALA A 70 -4.72 21.00 5.94
N SER A 71 -3.99 21.97 6.52
CA SER A 71 -4.52 23.33 6.76
C SER A 71 -4.88 24.06 5.47
N PHE A 72 -4.05 23.93 4.45
CA PHE A 72 -4.36 24.49 3.13
C PHE A 72 -5.64 23.88 2.54
N LEU A 73 -5.79 22.55 2.64
CA LEU A 73 -6.95 21.82 2.11
C LEU A 73 -8.27 22.13 2.83
N GLN A 74 -8.23 22.82 4.00
CA GLN A 74 -9.44 23.32 4.65
C GLN A 74 -10.05 24.54 3.93
N TYR A 75 -9.23 25.27 3.15
CA TYR A 75 -9.61 26.49 2.45
C TYR A 75 -9.48 26.37 0.93
N GLY A 76 -8.56 25.52 0.46
CA GLY A 76 -8.32 25.22 -0.96
C GLY A 76 -8.75 23.79 -1.31
N ASN A 77 -9.00 23.56 -2.58
CA ASN A 77 -9.39 22.24 -3.08
C ASN A 77 -8.39 21.62 -4.08
N THR A 78 -7.24 22.25 -4.25
CA THR A 78 -6.20 21.78 -5.17
C THR A 78 -4.82 22.05 -4.57
N LEU A 79 -4.16 20.99 -4.13
CA LEU A 79 -2.80 21.03 -3.60
C LEU A 79 -1.91 20.11 -4.43
N ARG A 80 -0.80 20.66 -4.92
CA ARG A 80 0.26 19.90 -5.58
C ARG A 80 1.27 19.48 -4.52
N ILE A 81 1.51 18.19 -4.39
CA ILE A 81 2.45 17.65 -3.39
C ILE A 81 3.56 16.88 -4.09
N VAL A 82 4.79 17.07 -3.65
CA VAL A 82 5.93 16.24 -4.00
C VAL A 82 6.50 15.63 -2.73
N ARG A 83 6.49 14.30 -2.65
CA ARG A 83 7.29 13.59 -1.65
C ARG A 83 8.75 13.65 -2.08
N ALA A 84 9.60 14.23 -1.25
CA ALA A 84 11.02 14.36 -1.55
C ALA A 84 11.69 12.97 -1.71
N GLU A 85 12.60 12.86 -2.67
CA GLU A 85 13.44 11.67 -2.80
C GLU A 85 14.58 11.74 -1.78
N SER A 86 14.63 10.76 -0.92
CA SER A 86 15.65 10.59 0.12
C SER A 86 16.06 9.11 0.19
N ALA A 87 16.65 8.65 1.29
CA ALA A 87 17.03 7.24 1.47
C ALA A 87 15.84 6.30 1.76
N VAL A 88 14.63 6.62 1.27
CA VAL A 88 13.43 5.77 1.40
C VAL A 88 13.52 4.55 0.49
N VAL A 89 12.97 3.42 0.94
CA VAL A 89 12.98 2.14 0.22
C VAL A 89 11.62 1.47 0.34
N ASN A 90 11.10 0.90 -0.76
CA ASN A 90 9.91 0.06 -0.75
C ASN A 90 10.27 -1.32 -0.15
N ALA A 91 9.40 -1.87 0.67
CA ALA A 91 9.53 -3.25 1.11
C ALA A 91 9.39 -4.21 -0.07
N GLY A 92 10.17 -5.28 -0.10
CA GLY A 92 10.09 -6.33 -1.12
C GLY A 92 10.03 -7.72 -0.48
N ALA A 93 9.65 -8.74 -1.25
CA ALA A 93 9.51 -10.10 -0.74
C ALA A 93 10.85 -10.70 -0.25
N ASN A 94 11.98 -10.39 -0.91
CA ASN A 94 13.31 -10.82 -0.47
C ASN A 94 14.15 -9.67 0.10
N SER A 95 14.02 -8.47 -0.44
CA SER A 95 14.78 -7.30 -0.01
C SER A 95 14.12 -6.02 -0.47
N GLY A 96 14.41 -4.91 0.22
CA GLY A 96 13.93 -3.59 -0.18
C GLY A 96 14.44 -3.15 -1.55
N ILE A 97 13.66 -2.33 -2.23
CA ILE A 97 13.90 -1.78 -3.57
C ILE A 97 13.33 -0.38 -3.65
N LEU A 98 13.96 0.54 -4.38
CA LEU A 98 13.37 1.85 -4.63
C LEU A 98 12.57 1.86 -5.94
N ILE A 99 11.26 1.92 -5.81
CA ILE A 99 10.32 2.20 -6.90
C ILE A 99 9.67 3.55 -6.63
N ARG A 100 10.00 4.56 -7.43
CA ARG A 100 9.57 5.95 -7.16
C ARG A 100 8.08 6.15 -7.42
N ASP A 101 7.63 5.69 -8.58
CA ASP A 101 6.25 5.83 -9.08
C ASP A 101 5.97 4.79 -10.16
N ASP A 102 4.78 4.85 -10.76
CA ASP A 102 4.34 3.91 -11.80
C ASP A 102 5.21 4.00 -13.06
N ASP A 103 5.66 5.20 -13.45
CA ASP A 103 6.53 5.39 -14.62
C ASP A 103 7.89 4.73 -14.41
N HIS A 104 8.48 4.91 -13.24
CA HIS A 104 9.74 4.25 -12.88
C HIS A 104 9.60 2.73 -12.81
N TYR A 105 8.47 2.23 -12.31
CA TYR A 105 8.15 0.80 -12.32
C TYR A 105 8.07 0.25 -13.74
N GLU A 106 7.30 0.91 -14.62
CA GLU A 106 7.15 0.45 -16.01
C GLU A 106 8.46 0.42 -16.78
N GLN A 107 9.32 1.41 -16.56
CA GLN A 107 10.61 1.52 -17.25
C GLN A 107 11.66 0.52 -16.76
N SER A 108 11.64 0.19 -15.46
CA SER A 108 12.78 -0.48 -14.83
C SER A 108 12.46 -1.84 -14.22
N PHE A 109 11.21 -2.12 -13.82
CA PHE A 109 10.89 -3.28 -12.99
C PHE A 109 9.83 -4.22 -13.58
N ARG A 110 9.01 -3.75 -14.50
CA ARG A 110 7.92 -4.54 -15.09
C ARG A 110 8.38 -5.77 -15.89
N SER A 111 9.63 -5.84 -16.29
CA SER A 111 10.20 -7.00 -17.00
C SER A 111 10.69 -8.13 -16.09
N GLY A 112 10.58 -7.97 -14.78
CA GLY A 112 11.07 -8.90 -13.77
C GLY A 112 12.35 -8.41 -13.10
N GLN A 113 12.46 -8.65 -11.78
CA GLN A 113 13.60 -8.24 -10.93
C GLN A 113 13.87 -9.28 -9.85
N GLY A 114 14.20 -10.51 -10.23
CA GLY A 114 14.31 -11.68 -9.37
C GLY A 114 15.15 -11.55 -8.08
N SER A 115 16.03 -10.54 -7.98
CA SER A 115 16.82 -10.31 -6.78
C SER A 115 16.03 -9.73 -5.59
N HIS A 116 14.88 -9.10 -5.87
CA HIS A 116 14.05 -8.45 -4.85
C HIS A 116 12.80 -9.26 -4.48
N GLY A 117 12.61 -10.42 -5.12
CA GLY A 117 11.47 -11.29 -4.93
C GLY A 117 10.30 -10.95 -5.86
N GLU A 118 9.18 -11.61 -5.62
CA GLU A 118 8.00 -11.60 -6.47
C GLU A 118 7.23 -10.28 -6.37
N TRP A 119 7.30 -9.63 -5.23
CA TRP A 119 6.47 -8.48 -4.87
C TRP A 119 7.27 -7.35 -4.26
N ALA A 120 6.82 -6.12 -4.48
CA ALA A 120 7.26 -4.94 -3.74
C ALA A 120 6.06 -4.11 -3.29
N ALA A 121 6.18 -3.42 -2.16
CA ALA A 121 5.17 -2.46 -1.73
C ALA A 121 5.06 -1.29 -2.73
N ARG A 122 3.84 -0.81 -2.98
CA ARG A 122 3.59 0.26 -3.97
C ARG A 122 4.16 1.62 -3.57
N SER A 123 4.45 1.84 -2.32
CA SER A 123 5.12 3.04 -1.83
C SER A 123 6.32 2.67 -0.99
N ALA A 124 7.36 3.49 -1.05
CA ALA A 124 8.50 3.39 -0.15
C ALA A 124 8.08 3.74 1.29
N GLY A 125 8.70 3.08 2.26
CA GLY A 125 8.48 3.30 3.68
C GLY A 125 8.31 2.02 4.48
N THR A 126 8.42 2.14 5.80
CA THR A 126 8.28 1.02 6.74
C THR A 126 6.86 0.43 6.77
N TRP A 127 5.85 1.20 6.36
CA TRP A 127 4.47 0.72 6.26
C TRP A 127 4.36 -0.54 5.40
N GLY A 128 5.18 -0.64 4.33
CA GLY A 128 5.23 -1.80 3.44
C GLY A 128 5.69 -3.09 4.11
N ASN A 129 6.42 -3.02 5.22
CA ASN A 129 6.85 -4.20 5.99
C ASN A 129 5.68 -4.93 6.67
N SER A 130 4.50 -4.33 6.70
CA SER A 130 3.27 -4.95 7.22
C SER A 130 2.45 -5.64 6.13
N ILE A 131 2.91 -5.65 4.88
CA ILE A 131 2.17 -6.28 3.78
C ILE A 131 2.61 -7.74 3.63
N GLY A 132 1.62 -8.62 3.57
CA GLY A 132 1.80 -10.00 3.13
C GLY A 132 1.05 -10.27 1.82
N VAL A 133 1.57 -11.18 1.02
CA VAL A 133 0.94 -11.67 -0.21
C VAL A 133 0.86 -13.18 -0.14
N ASP A 134 -0.33 -13.72 -0.36
CA ASP A 134 -0.57 -15.15 -0.34
C ASP A 134 -1.16 -15.58 -1.69
N ILE A 135 -0.53 -16.58 -2.32
CA ILE A 135 -0.91 -17.09 -3.63
C ILE A 135 -1.40 -18.52 -3.49
N CYS A 136 -2.63 -18.76 -3.92
CA CYS A 136 -3.16 -20.10 -4.15
C CYS A 136 -3.15 -20.41 -5.65
N ALA A 137 -2.20 -21.23 -6.10
CA ALA A 137 -1.90 -21.40 -7.52
C ALA A 137 -2.58 -22.62 -8.17
N THR A 138 -3.13 -23.55 -7.38
CA THR A 138 -3.76 -24.78 -7.86
C THR A 138 -4.94 -25.17 -6.97
N ALA A 139 -5.77 -26.11 -7.45
CA ALA A 139 -6.81 -26.70 -6.62
C ALA A 139 -6.23 -27.46 -5.41
N THR A 140 -5.04 -28.04 -5.56
CA THR A 140 -4.32 -28.72 -4.47
C THR A 140 -3.82 -27.73 -3.43
N ALA A 141 -3.32 -26.54 -3.85
CA ALA A 141 -2.98 -25.46 -2.93
C ALA A 141 -4.22 -24.91 -2.20
N TYR A 142 -5.39 -24.95 -2.82
CA TYR A 142 -6.66 -24.52 -2.21
C TYR A 142 -7.16 -25.47 -1.13
N GLU A 143 -7.22 -26.77 -1.46
CA GLU A 143 -7.63 -27.85 -0.55
C GLU A 143 -6.93 -29.15 -0.91
N GLN A 144 -6.34 -29.83 0.08
CA GLN A 144 -5.58 -31.05 -0.12
C GLN A 144 -5.67 -31.97 1.08
N VAL A 145 -5.84 -33.29 0.82
CA VAL A 145 -5.49 -34.32 1.80
C VAL A 145 -3.99 -34.55 1.69
N LEU A 146 -3.28 -34.37 2.79
CA LEU A 146 -1.83 -34.52 2.81
C LEU A 146 -1.42 -35.97 2.60
N SER A 147 -0.41 -36.22 1.77
CA SER A 147 -0.19 -37.50 1.10
C SER A 147 0.74 -38.47 1.82
N SER A 148 1.40 -38.09 2.88
CA SER A 148 2.44 -38.93 3.52
C SER A 148 1.93 -39.98 4.49
N GLY A 149 0.65 -40.14 4.63
CA GLY A 149 0.03 -41.36 5.13
C GLY A 149 -0.08 -41.59 6.62
N ASN A 150 0.66 -40.86 7.46
CA ASN A 150 0.61 -40.99 8.91
C ASN A 150 0.80 -39.63 9.56
N LEU A 151 -0.25 -38.85 9.56
CA LEU A 151 -0.13 -37.46 9.91
C LEU A 151 -0.23 -37.21 11.40
N THR A 152 -0.98 -38.04 12.12
CA THR A 152 -0.98 -38.03 13.56
C THR A 152 -0.08 -39.14 14.07
N VAL A 153 0.94 -38.79 14.85
CA VAL A 153 1.95 -39.74 15.37
C VAL A 153 1.49 -40.40 16.66
N THR A 154 0.46 -39.84 17.30
CA THR A 154 -0.14 -40.35 18.53
C THR A 154 -1.64 -40.10 18.54
N GLU A 155 -2.38 -40.88 19.33
CA GLU A 155 -3.80 -40.58 19.60
C GLU A 155 -3.90 -39.26 20.40
N ASP A 156 -4.73 -38.36 19.92
CA ASP A 156 -5.03 -37.08 20.59
C ASP A 156 -6.36 -37.17 21.31
N ALA A 157 -6.35 -36.84 22.58
CA ALA A 157 -7.55 -36.83 23.43
C ALA A 157 -8.46 -35.65 23.11
N VAL A 158 -9.75 -35.79 23.42
CA VAL A 158 -10.72 -34.70 23.36
C VAL A 158 -10.21 -33.48 24.12
N GLY A 159 -10.27 -32.31 23.49
CA GLY A 159 -9.79 -31.05 24.04
C GLY A 159 -8.31 -30.76 23.76
N SER A 160 -7.56 -31.68 23.12
CA SER A 160 -6.18 -31.39 22.71
C SER A 160 -6.13 -30.18 21.77
N THR A 161 -5.28 -29.24 22.11
CA THR A 161 -4.98 -28.04 21.27
C THR A 161 -3.67 -28.18 20.52
N THR A 162 -2.94 -29.27 20.71
CA THR A 162 -1.70 -29.62 20.02
C THR A 162 -1.82 -30.98 19.40
N ILE A 163 -1.40 -31.11 18.15
CA ILE A 163 -1.43 -32.34 17.35
C ILE A 163 -0.02 -32.60 16.87
N ALA A 164 0.53 -33.80 17.22
CA ALA A 164 1.83 -34.22 16.71
C ALA A 164 1.63 -34.83 15.29
N VAL A 165 2.45 -34.36 14.35
CA VAL A 165 2.37 -34.72 12.93
C VAL A 165 3.70 -35.25 12.41
N ASP A 166 3.70 -35.96 11.26
CA ASP A 166 4.93 -36.37 10.59
C ASP A 166 5.68 -35.13 10.04
N ASP A 167 7.00 -35.07 10.26
CA ASP A 167 7.89 -34.00 9.83
C ASP A 167 7.91 -33.78 8.29
N ALA A 168 7.67 -34.87 7.53
CA ALA A 168 7.73 -34.83 6.07
C ALA A 168 6.72 -33.84 5.45
N ASP A 169 5.59 -33.58 6.10
CA ASP A 169 4.54 -32.69 5.57
C ASP A 169 4.77 -31.22 5.97
N LEU A 170 5.40 -31.00 7.10
CA LEU A 170 5.75 -29.64 7.54
C LEU A 170 6.97 -29.10 6.81
N SER A 171 7.96 -29.97 6.50
CA SER A 171 9.20 -29.59 5.79
C SER A 171 8.97 -29.06 4.37
N ASN A 172 7.83 -29.37 3.75
CA ASN A 172 7.45 -28.93 2.41
C ASN A 172 6.53 -27.68 2.41
N ASN A 173 6.36 -27.00 3.53
CA ASN A 173 5.41 -25.89 3.72
C ASN A 173 3.96 -26.27 3.31
N ALA A 174 3.59 -27.54 3.46
CA ALA A 174 2.26 -28.02 3.09
C ALA A 174 1.16 -27.44 4.00
N ILE A 175 1.50 -27.05 5.23
CA ILE A 175 0.62 -26.38 6.20
C ILE A 175 1.25 -25.05 6.60
N ASN A 176 0.45 -23.99 6.62
CA ASN A 176 0.84 -22.67 7.10
C ASN A 176 0.00 -22.25 8.31
N VAL A 177 0.53 -21.35 9.13
CA VAL A 177 -0.24 -20.72 10.19
C VAL A 177 -1.46 -20.03 9.57
N GLY A 178 -2.62 -20.29 10.17
CA GLY A 178 -3.89 -19.79 9.68
C GLY A 178 -4.64 -20.74 8.74
N ASP A 179 -3.99 -21.78 8.19
CA ASP A 179 -4.71 -22.80 7.40
C ASP A 179 -5.75 -23.53 8.26
N MET A 180 -6.81 -23.98 7.61
CA MET A 180 -7.83 -24.82 8.23
C MET A 180 -7.49 -26.29 8.01
N ILE A 181 -7.60 -27.09 9.06
CA ILE A 181 -7.41 -28.53 8.96
C ILE A 181 -8.62 -29.28 9.48
N SER A 182 -8.82 -30.47 8.96
CA SER A 182 -9.83 -31.44 9.42
C SER A 182 -9.27 -32.86 9.33
N PHE A 183 -9.81 -33.78 10.13
CA PHE A 183 -9.27 -35.13 10.34
C PHE A 183 -10.12 -36.19 9.66
N PHE A 184 -9.46 -37.11 8.94
CA PHE A 184 -10.08 -38.18 8.18
C PHE A 184 -9.45 -39.56 8.51
N SER A 185 -10.25 -40.62 8.37
CA SER A 185 -9.80 -41.99 8.56
C SER A 185 -9.31 -42.66 7.26
N ASP A 186 -9.42 -41.95 6.13
CA ASP A 186 -8.99 -42.46 4.81
C ASP A 186 -8.18 -41.44 4.03
N SER A 187 -7.27 -41.92 3.17
CA SER A 187 -6.38 -41.09 2.35
C SER A 187 -7.09 -40.28 1.26
N ALA A 188 -8.36 -40.56 0.99
CA ALA A 188 -9.16 -39.79 0.04
C ALA A 188 -9.84 -38.57 0.69
N GLY A 189 -9.80 -38.48 2.02
CA GLY A 189 -10.46 -37.38 2.76
C GLY A 189 -11.98 -37.38 2.62
N THR A 190 -12.57 -38.61 2.53
CA THR A 190 -14.01 -38.78 2.33
C THR A 190 -14.74 -39.22 3.60
N THR A 191 -14.05 -39.87 4.52
CA THR A 191 -14.61 -40.40 5.77
C THR A 191 -13.98 -39.64 6.94
N PRO A 192 -14.66 -38.63 7.50
CA PRO A 192 -14.17 -37.93 8.68
C PRO A 192 -13.93 -38.92 9.85
N VAL A 193 -12.97 -38.59 10.71
CA VAL A 193 -12.81 -39.27 12.00
C VAL A 193 -14.14 -39.23 12.73
N THR A 194 -14.48 -40.30 13.45
CA THR A 194 -15.78 -40.44 14.13
C THR A 194 -16.02 -39.27 15.09
N GLY A 195 -17.11 -38.52 14.85
CA GLY A 195 -17.50 -37.35 15.62
C GLY A 195 -16.86 -36.05 15.17
N GLU A 196 -15.94 -36.07 14.19
CA GLU A 196 -15.29 -34.87 13.65
C GLU A 196 -15.95 -34.35 12.35
N THR A 197 -17.12 -34.88 11.98
CA THR A 197 -17.84 -34.43 10.78
C THR A 197 -18.21 -32.94 10.87
N GLY A 198 -17.66 -32.15 9.94
CA GLY A 198 -17.92 -30.74 9.85
C GLY A 198 -17.07 -29.86 10.77
N ASN A 199 -16.22 -30.45 11.60
CA ASN A 199 -15.25 -29.68 12.40
C ASN A 199 -14.05 -29.28 11.53
N GLU A 200 -13.71 -28.01 11.60
CA GLU A 200 -12.47 -27.45 11.05
C GLU A 200 -11.70 -26.78 12.19
N TYR A 201 -10.39 -26.92 12.15
CA TYR A 201 -9.48 -26.34 13.13
C TYR A 201 -8.50 -25.40 12.44
N GLU A 202 -8.35 -24.21 13.00
CA GLU A 202 -7.36 -23.25 12.55
C GLU A 202 -6.01 -23.59 13.15
N VAL A 203 -4.97 -23.66 12.33
CA VAL A 203 -3.58 -23.78 12.78
C VAL A 203 -3.10 -22.42 13.29
N THR A 204 -2.80 -22.32 14.57
CA THR A 204 -2.39 -21.06 15.21
C THR A 204 -0.89 -20.95 15.41
N ALA A 205 -0.18 -22.09 15.48
CA ALA A 205 1.28 -22.13 15.51
C ALA A 205 1.79 -23.47 14.98
N ILE A 206 3.01 -23.47 14.48
CA ILE A 206 3.73 -24.64 14.01
C ILE A 206 5.07 -24.68 14.73
N ASN A 207 5.37 -25.79 15.42
CA ASN A 207 6.61 -25.97 16.16
C ASN A 207 7.19 -27.36 15.85
N THR A 208 8.19 -27.40 14.99
CA THR A 208 8.83 -28.65 14.50
C THR A 208 7.76 -29.62 13.95
N ASN A 209 7.38 -30.63 14.69
CA ASN A 209 6.41 -31.69 14.31
C ASN A 209 5.10 -31.55 15.07
N GLU A 210 4.76 -30.38 15.54
CA GLU A 210 3.57 -30.14 16.35
C GLU A 210 2.78 -28.94 15.79
N LEU A 211 1.50 -29.13 15.55
CA LEU A 211 0.54 -28.09 15.20
C LEU A 211 -0.20 -27.65 16.45
N THR A 212 -0.19 -26.36 16.75
CA THR A 212 -1.15 -25.79 17.71
C THR A 212 -2.40 -25.42 16.92
N ILE A 213 -3.55 -25.90 17.42
CA ILE A 213 -4.83 -25.72 16.72
C ILE A 213 -5.90 -25.17 17.66
N ARG A 214 -6.93 -24.61 17.05
CA ARG A 214 -8.19 -24.27 17.76
C ARG A 214 -9.38 -24.56 16.86
N LEU A 215 -10.52 -24.87 17.45
CA LEU A 215 -11.75 -25.04 16.69
C LEU A 215 -12.10 -23.73 15.98
N LYS A 216 -12.43 -23.82 14.70
CA LYS A 216 -12.84 -22.67 13.87
C LYS A 216 -14.04 -21.98 14.52
N ASP A 217 -14.00 -20.64 14.50
CA ASP A 217 -15.05 -19.76 15.03
C ASP A 217 -15.33 -19.91 16.54
N ASP A 218 -14.49 -20.64 17.29
CA ASP A 218 -14.59 -20.69 18.75
C ASP A 218 -13.71 -19.59 19.39
N PRO A 219 -14.31 -18.57 20.02
CA PRO A 219 -13.57 -17.52 20.68
C PRO A 219 -12.77 -17.99 21.91
N ASN A 220 -13.11 -19.17 22.46
CA ASN A 220 -12.44 -19.74 23.64
C ASN A 220 -11.27 -20.64 23.28
N GLY A 221 -11.05 -20.91 22.00
CA GLY A 221 -9.91 -21.69 21.52
C GLY A 221 -10.01 -23.17 21.86
N ALA A 222 -11.19 -23.78 21.76
CA ALA A 222 -11.37 -25.21 22.00
C ALA A 222 -10.48 -26.05 21.06
N GLY A 223 -9.93 -27.14 21.59
CA GLY A 223 -9.19 -28.15 20.85
C GLY A 223 -10.11 -29.15 20.15
N VAL A 224 -9.56 -30.32 19.77
CA VAL A 224 -10.32 -31.37 19.08
C VAL A 224 -11.55 -31.79 19.85
N GLN A 225 -12.65 -31.97 19.14
CA GLN A 225 -13.94 -32.25 19.76
C GLN A 225 -14.14 -33.74 20.08
N ASN A 226 -13.38 -34.62 19.38
CA ASN A 226 -13.38 -36.06 19.61
C ASN A 226 -11.94 -36.58 19.61
N ILE A 227 -11.78 -37.85 19.98
CA ILE A 227 -10.49 -38.54 19.92
C ILE A 227 -10.03 -38.61 18.45
N ILE A 228 -8.85 -38.13 18.17
CA ILE A 228 -8.18 -38.29 16.88
C ILE A 228 -7.26 -39.50 16.99
N PRO A 229 -7.57 -40.63 16.32
CA PRO A 229 -6.73 -41.79 16.36
C PRO A 229 -5.36 -41.54 15.75
N ASP A 230 -4.36 -42.31 16.21
CA ASP A 230 -3.08 -42.46 15.53
C ASP A 230 -3.29 -42.83 14.05
N ASN A 231 -2.42 -42.31 13.17
CA ASN A 231 -2.50 -42.51 11.72
C ASN A 231 -3.76 -41.89 11.03
N SER A 232 -4.36 -40.89 11.61
CA SER A 232 -5.40 -40.11 10.93
C SER A 232 -4.82 -39.21 9.85
N PHE A 233 -5.58 -39.00 8.77
CA PHE A 233 -5.20 -38.13 7.68
C PHE A 233 -5.68 -36.68 7.95
N ILE A 234 -4.84 -35.70 7.60
CA ILE A 234 -5.20 -34.30 7.66
C ILE A 234 -5.60 -33.83 6.27
N LYS A 235 -6.75 -33.19 6.18
CA LYS A 235 -7.15 -32.41 5.02
C LYS A 235 -6.91 -30.93 5.35
N ARG A 236 -6.00 -30.30 4.61
CA ARG A 236 -5.70 -28.88 4.71
C ARG A 236 -6.57 -28.11 3.75
N ARG A 237 -7.07 -26.97 4.18
CA ARG A 237 -7.74 -25.96 3.36
C ARG A 237 -7.04 -24.63 3.56
N TRP A 238 -6.75 -23.93 2.46
CA TRP A 238 -6.06 -22.64 2.44
C TRP A 238 -6.77 -21.60 3.33
N ARG A 239 -6.00 -20.85 4.09
CA ARG A 239 -6.50 -19.89 5.11
C ARG A 239 -7.43 -18.80 4.57
N PHE A 240 -7.34 -18.48 3.28
CA PHE A 240 -8.21 -17.51 2.60
C PHE A 240 -9.24 -18.13 1.66
N ALA A 241 -9.42 -19.45 1.71
CA ALA A 241 -10.34 -20.16 0.82
C ALA A 241 -11.79 -19.61 0.88
N ASP A 242 -12.24 -19.18 2.06
CA ASP A 242 -13.60 -18.62 2.26
C ASP A 242 -13.84 -17.28 1.55
N LEU A 243 -12.81 -16.64 1.00
CA LEU A 243 -12.93 -15.40 0.21
C LEU A 243 -13.25 -15.66 -1.26
N PHE A 244 -13.24 -16.93 -1.71
CA PHE A 244 -13.38 -17.31 -3.12
C PHE A 244 -14.43 -18.39 -3.30
N ASP A 245 -15.22 -18.27 -4.36
CA ASP A 245 -16.34 -19.21 -4.65
C ASP A 245 -15.87 -20.62 -5.06
N ARG A 246 -14.64 -20.75 -5.56
CA ARG A 246 -14.07 -22.02 -6.05
C ARG A 246 -12.55 -22.02 -6.00
N ALA A 247 -11.97 -23.21 -6.08
CA ALA A 247 -10.53 -23.37 -6.30
C ALA A 247 -10.10 -22.86 -7.70
N PRO A 248 -8.84 -22.42 -7.87
CA PRO A 248 -8.30 -22.05 -9.18
C PRO A 248 -8.20 -23.29 -10.10
N GLY A 249 -8.38 -23.08 -11.39
CA GLY A 249 -8.40 -24.14 -12.38
C GLY A 249 -7.87 -23.70 -13.74
N THR A 250 -8.61 -24.00 -14.80
CA THR A 250 -8.32 -23.55 -16.16
C THR A 250 -9.34 -22.49 -16.57
N SER A 251 -8.86 -21.34 -17.01
CA SER A 251 -9.72 -20.23 -17.40
C SER A 251 -10.52 -20.55 -18.67
N PRO A 252 -11.70 -19.92 -18.84
CA PRO A 252 -12.43 -19.99 -20.09
C PRO A 252 -11.61 -19.52 -21.30
N TYR A 253 -10.75 -18.51 -21.11
CA TYR A 253 -9.87 -18.01 -22.16
C TYR A 253 -8.90 -19.09 -22.64
N SER A 254 -8.18 -19.74 -21.72
CA SER A 254 -7.22 -20.82 -22.05
C SER A 254 -7.90 -21.99 -22.72
N THR A 255 -9.08 -22.38 -22.24
CA THR A 255 -9.86 -23.49 -22.83
C THR A 255 -10.30 -23.15 -24.27
N GLN A 256 -10.84 -21.96 -24.52
CA GLN A 256 -11.37 -21.54 -25.82
C GLN A 256 -10.27 -21.27 -26.87
N ASN A 257 -9.10 -20.84 -26.42
CA ASN A 257 -7.99 -20.45 -27.30
C ASN A 257 -6.85 -21.47 -27.35
N SER A 258 -7.02 -22.66 -26.76
CA SER A 258 -6.01 -23.72 -26.73
C SER A 258 -4.68 -23.27 -26.12
N LYS A 259 -4.74 -22.53 -25.00
CA LYS A 259 -3.63 -21.91 -24.31
C LYS A 259 -3.16 -22.68 -23.06
N GLY A 260 -3.22 -23.98 -23.11
CA GLY A 260 -2.81 -24.86 -22.00
C GLY A 260 -3.87 -24.99 -20.90
N THR A 261 -3.45 -25.52 -19.75
CA THR A 261 -4.33 -25.75 -18.60
C THR A 261 -3.72 -25.25 -17.29
N ALA A 262 -4.53 -25.21 -16.23
CA ALA A 262 -4.13 -24.82 -14.87
C ALA A 262 -3.54 -23.38 -14.79
N ASP A 263 -4.09 -22.49 -15.59
CA ASP A 263 -3.59 -21.11 -15.68
C ASP A 263 -4.13 -20.19 -14.57
N GLU A 264 -5.22 -20.54 -13.91
CA GLU A 264 -5.78 -19.67 -12.86
C GLU A 264 -5.01 -19.76 -11.54
N MET A 265 -5.08 -18.66 -10.76
CA MET A 265 -4.67 -18.59 -9.36
C MET A 265 -5.47 -17.53 -8.61
N HIS A 266 -5.45 -17.60 -7.29
CA HIS A 266 -5.98 -16.57 -6.40
C HIS A 266 -4.82 -15.89 -5.68
N ILE A 267 -4.93 -14.57 -5.49
CA ILE A 267 -3.95 -13.78 -4.76
C ILE A 267 -4.69 -12.96 -3.69
N VAL A 268 -4.15 -12.94 -2.49
CA VAL A 268 -4.64 -12.13 -1.37
C VAL A 268 -3.50 -11.26 -0.86
N VAL A 269 -3.74 -9.96 -0.76
CA VAL A 269 -2.86 -9.00 -0.11
C VAL A 269 -3.46 -8.67 1.25
N TYR A 270 -2.67 -8.74 2.30
CA TYR A 270 -3.17 -8.60 3.67
C TYR A 270 -2.16 -7.89 4.58
N ASP A 271 -2.66 -7.42 5.71
CA ASP A 271 -1.86 -6.80 6.77
C ASP A 271 -1.37 -7.87 7.73
N THR A 272 -0.05 -8.03 7.84
CA THR A 272 0.59 -9.05 8.68
C THR A 272 0.69 -8.69 10.15
N THR A 273 0.65 -7.40 10.47
CA THR A 273 0.95 -6.88 11.81
C THR A 273 -0.14 -5.98 12.38
N GLY A 274 -1.18 -5.68 11.61
CA GLY A 274 -2.24 -4.76 12.00
C GLY A 274 -1.88 -3.27 11.87
N ASN A 275 -0.71 -2.93 11.37
CA ASN A 275 -0.28 -1.52 11.27
C ASN A 275 -1.02 -0.72 10.20
N ILE A 276 -1.61 -1.39 9.21
CA ILE A 276 -2.34 -0.75 8.11
C ILE A 276 -3.83 -0.72 8.42
N THR A 277 -4.40 -1.86 8.81
CA THR A 277 -5.85 -2.04 9.00
C THR A 277 -6.30 -1.91 10.46
N GLY A 278 -5.38 -2.06 11.40
CA GLY A 278 -5.68 -2.25 12.83
C GLY A 278 -6.05 -3.69 13.19
N PHE A 279 -5.96 -4.64 12.24
CA PHE A 279 -6.32 -6.05 12.44
C PHE A 279 -5.17 -6.95 11.99
N ASP A 280 -4.81 -7.90 12.86
CA ASP A 280 -3.76 -8.87 12.61
C ASP A 280 -4.35 -10.13 11.96
N VAL A 281 -3.70 -10.61 10.90
CA VAL A 281 -4.13 -11.79 10.13
C VAL A 281 -4.07 -13.08 10.94
N ASP A 282 -3.17 -13.16 11.89
CA ASP A 282 -2.94 -14.36 12.72
C ASP A 282 -3.79 -14.36 14.00
N VAL A 283 -4.50 -13.26 14.30
CA VAL A 283 -5.42 -13.17 15.43
C VAL A 283 -6.80 -13.71 15.07
N ALA A 284 -7.37 -14.50 15.99
CA ALA A 284 -8.69 -15.11 15.83
C ALA A 284 -9.79 -14.11 15.44
N GLY A 285 -10.53 -14.45 14.39
CA GLY A 285 -11.66 -13.65 13.89
C GLY A 285 -11.27 -12.29 13.27
N GLN A 286 -9.99 -12.00 13.13
CA GLN A 286 -9.50 -10.76 12.50
C GLN A 286 -9.02 -10.95 11.06
N ARG A 287 -8.70 -12.16 10.64
CA ARG A 287 -8.08 -12.46 9.33
C ARG A 287 -8.78 -11.79 8.15
N THR A 288 -10.10 -11.89 8.04
CA THR A 288 -10.85 -11.26 6.95
C THR A 288 -10.83 -9.74 6.98
N LYS A 289 -10.65 -9.15 8.17
CA LYS A 289 -10.53 -7.71 8.36
C LYS A 289 -9.13 -7.19 8.07
N ALA A 290 -8.12 -8.05 8.17
CA ALA A 290 -6.74 -7.76 7.81
C ALA A 290 -6.50 -7.81 6.29
N VAL A 291 -7.47 -8.29 5.49
CA VAL A 291 -7.35 -8.35 4.03
C VAL A 291 -7.44 -6.96 3.43
N LEU A 292 -6.46 -6.62 2.61
CA LEU A 292 -6.36 -5.36 1.87
C LEU A 292 -6.95 -5.50 0.47
N GLU A 293 -6.57 -6.56 -0.26
CA GLU A 293 -6.98 -6.78 -1.65
C GLU A 293 -7.14 -8.28 -1.94
N THR A 294 -8.05 -8.60 -2.86
CA THR A 294 -8.25 -9.99 -3.35
C THR A 294 -8.33 -10.02 -4.86
N TYR A 295 -7.69 -11.01 -5.47
CA TYR A 295 -7.68 -11.23 -6.91
C TYR A 295 -8.10 -12.67 -7.21
N ALA A 296 -9.32 -12.83 -7.69
CA ALA A 296 -9.92 -14.13 -7.97
C ALA A 296 -9.63 -14.58 -9.41
N ALA A 297 -9.17 -15.81 -9.59
CA ALA A 297 -9.01 -16.49 -10.88
C ALA A 297 -8.23 -15.63 -11.90
N VAL A 298 -7.17 -14.95 -11.47
CA VAL A 298 -6.22 -14.29 -12.36
C VAL A 298 -5.33 -15.34 -13.03
N SER A 299 -4.83 -15.04 -14.22
CA SER A 299 -4.17 -16.03 -15.08
C SER A 299 -2.65 -15.89 -15.07
N LYS A 300 -1.95 -17.02 -15.11
CA LYS A 300 -0.50 -17.13 -15.34
C LYS A 300 -0.13 -16.91 -16.81
N HIS A 301 -1.11 -16.96 -17.73
CA HIS A 301 -0.88 -16.86 -19.17
C HIS A 301 -0.83 -15.38 -19.61
N PRO A 302 0.23 -14.93 -20.32
CA PRO A 302 0.44 -13.50 -20.62
C PRO A 302 -0.61 -12.92 -21.57
N SER A 303 -1.26 -13.72 -22.40
CA SER A 303 -2.30 -13.27 -23.32
C SER A 303 -3.72 -13.45 -22.78
N ALA A 304 -3.89 -13.89 -21.52
CA ALA A 304 -5.20 -14.16 -20.94
C ALA A 304 -6.08 -12.91 -20.89
N LYS A 305 -7.36 -13.09 -21.19
CA LYS A 305 -8.35 -12.01 -21.18
C LYS A 305 -9.60 -12.40 -20.43
N THR A 306 -10.22 -11.41 -19.80
CA THR A 306 -11.55 -11.51 -19.25
C THR A 306 -12.60 -11.56 -20.37
N PRO A 307 -13.85 -11.97 -20.10
CA PRO A 307 -14.93 -11.92 -21.10
C PRO A 307 -15.17 -10.51 -21.70
N GLN A 308 -14.78 -9.46 -21.00
CA GLN A 308 -14.88 -8.06 -21.43
C GLN A 308 -13.69 -7.63 -22.31
N GLY A 309 -12.68 -8.49 -22.52
CA GLY A 309 -11.51 -8.22 -23.35
C GLY A 309 -10.32 -7.58 -22.62
N ASN A 310 -10.43 -7.27 -21.33
CA ASN A 310 -9.32 -6.74 -20.52
C ASN A 310 -8.29 -7.84 -20.22
N SER A 311 -7.03 -7.48 -19.99
CA SER A 311 -6.01 -8.42 -19.53
C SER A 311 -6.44 -9.10 -18.23
N ASN A 312 -6.28 -10.42 -18.16
CA ASN A 312 -6.41 -11.22 -16.95
C ASN A 312 -5.07 -11.82 -16.51
N PHE A 313 -3.98 -11.42 -17.17
CA PHE A 313 -2.62 -11.79 -16.76
C PHE A 313 -2.31 -11.14 -15.40
N TYR A 314 -1.92 -11.94 -14.42
CA TYR A 314 -1.86 -11.46 -13.04
C TYR A 314 -0.91 -10.26 -12.82
N PRO A 315 0.27 -10.13 -13.48
CA PRO A 315 1.10 -8.93 -13.36
C PRO A 315 0.39 -7.68 -13.86
N ASP A 316 -0.38 -7.77 -14.96
CA ASP A 316 -1.14 -6.64 -15.51
C ASP A 316 -2.32 -6.28 -14.60
N VAL A 317 -3.00 -7.28 -14.05
CA VAL A 317 -4.13 -7.07 -13.13
C VAL A 317 -3.64 -6.38 -11.85
N ILE A 318 -2.52 -6.84 -11.27
CA ILE A 318 -1.90 -6.21 -10.09
C ILE A 318 -1.50 -4.77 -10.40
N PHE A 319 -0.80 -4.52 -11.50
CA PHE A 319 -0.39 -3.16 -11.86
C PHE A 319 -1.58 -2.21 -12.01
N ALA A 320 -2.66 -2.67 -12.66
CA ALA A 320 -3.83 -1.84 -12.95
C ALA A 320 -4.75 -1.60 -11.74
N LYS A 321 -4.78 -2.52 -10.76
CA LYS A 321 -5.79 -2.51 -9.69
C LYS A 321 -5.23 -2.37 -8.29
N SER A 322 -4.01 -2.86 -8.04
CA SER A 322 -3.43 -2.81 -6.70
C SER A 322 -3.06 -1.39 -6.30
N THR A 323 -3.39 -1.03 -5.08
CA THR A 323 -2.92 0.19 -4.42
C THR A 323 -1.81 -0.08 -3.40
N ASN A 324 -1.51 -1.36 -3.16
CA ASN A 324 -0.60 -1.78 -2.10
C ASN A 324 0.69 -2.42 -2.62
N ILE A 325 0.66 -3.11 -3.76
CA ILE A 325 1.82 -3.86 -4.26
C ILE A 325 2.09 -3.63 -5.76
N TYR A 326 3.35 -3.85 -6.14
CA TYR A 326 3.81 -4.12 -7.50
C TYR A 326 4.20 -5.59 -7.63
N TRP A 327 4.00 -6.15 -8.82
CA TRP A 327 4.61 -7.41 -9.21
C TRP A 327 6.06 -7.13 -9.66
N CYS A 328 7.02 -7.95 -9.20
CA CYS A 328 8.42 -7.80 -9.58
C CYS A 328 9.01 -9.03 -10.28
N ASP A 329 8.50 -10.23 -9.98
CA ASP A 329 8.92 -11.45 -10.67
C ASP A 329 7.90 -12.58 -10.50
N HIS A 330 8.12 -13.66 -11.23
CA HIS A 330 7.40 -14.91 -11.03
C HIS A 330 8.02 -15.73 -9.89
N PRO A 331 7.22 -16.40 -9.05
CA PRO A 331 7.76 -17.33 -8.08
C PRO A 331 8.65 -18.39 -8.73
N THR A 332 9.79 -18.68 -8.13
CA THR A 332 10.75 -19.68 -8.64
C THR A 332 10.13 -21.06 -8.82
N ALA A 333 9.15 -21.41 -7.99
CA ALA A 333 8.38 -22.65 -8.13
C ALA A 333 7.48 -22.67 -9.38
N GLY A 334 7.13 -21.50 -9.91
CA GLY A 334 6.29 -21.33 -11.11
C GLY A 334 7.13 -21.23 -12.40
N THR A 335 7.93 -22.24 -12.72
CA THR A 335 8.99 -22.20 -13.74
C THR A 335 8.55 -21.78 -15.15
N ASN A 336 7.29 -21.93 -15.52
CA ASN A 336 6.74 -21.54 -16.82
C ASN A 336 5.63 -20.48 -16.73
N TRP A 337 5.44 -19.87 -15.54
CA TRP A 337 4.48 -18.79 -15.41
C TRP A 337 4.93 -17.60 -16.26
N GLY A 338 4.00 -16.88 -16.85
CA GLY A 338 4.30 -15.79 -17.78
C GLY A 338 4.70 -16.23 -19.19
N THR A 339 4.73 -17.53 -19.49
CA THR A 339 5.04 -18.02 -20.84
C THR A 339 3.76 -18.29 -21.66
N ASP A 340 3.86 -18.11 -23.00
CA ASP A 340 2.75 -18.42 -23.92
C ASP A 340 2.75 -19.91 -24.24
N ILE A 341 2.14 -20.71 -23.36
CA ILE A 341 1.97 -22.16 -23.55
C ILE A 341 0.77 -22.47 -24.44
N THR A 342 0.79 -23.64 -25.08
CA THR A 342 -0.23 -24.09 -26.04
C THR A 342 -0.94 -25.36 -25.56
N SER A 343 -1.92 -25.80 -26.33
CA SER A 343 -2.67 -27.04 -26.08
C SER A 343 -1.74 -28.22 -25.81
N GLY A 344 -2.09 -29.04 -24.83
CA GLY A 344 -1.30 -30.20 -24.39
C GLY A 344 -0.24 -29.90 -23.33
N SER A 345 -0.05 -28.61 -22.98
CA SER A 345 0.82 -28.16 -21.89
C SER A 345 0.00 -27.69 -20.69
N ALA A 346 0.60 -27.73 -19.51
CA ALA A 346 0.03 -27.18 -18.29
C ALA A 346 1.02 -26.19 -17.64
N PHE A 347 0.50 -25.20 -16.93
CA PHE A 347 1.35 -24.40 -16.05
C PHE A 347 1.86 -25.25 -14.89
N THR A 348 3.10 -24.99 -14.49
CA THR A 348 3.74 -25.68 -13.36
C THR A 348 2.84 -25.57 -12.13
N ALA A 349 2.49 -26.73 -11.58
CA ALA A 349 1.70 -26.80 -10.35
C ALA A 349 2.56 -26.42 -9.15
N VAL A 350 1.99 -25.61 -8.27
CA VAL A 350 2.51 -25.33 -6.93
C VAL A 350 1.42 -25.72 -5.96
N ASP A 351 1.60 -26.87 -5.33
CA ASP A 351 0.55 -27.57 -4.59
C ASP A 351 0.41 -27.09 -3.13
N ALA A 352 1.26 -26.18 -2.70
CA ALA A 352 1.13 -25.44 -1.43
C ALA A 352 0.90 -23.95 -1.71
N PRO A 353 0.20 -23.23 -0.82
CA PRO A 353 0.14 -21.76 -0.90
C PRO A 353 1.54 -21.16 -0.83
N ILE A 354 1.81 -20.13 -1.64
CA ILE A 354 3.03 -19.34 -1.55
C ILE A 354 2.71 -18.14 -0.65
N VAL A 355 3.46 -18.01 0.43
CA VAL A 355 3.25 -16.97 1.46
C VAL A 355 4.48 -16.08 1.53
N ASP A 356 4.33 -14.83 1.13
CA ASP A 356 5.38 -13.83 1.15
C ASP A 356 5.04 -12.73 2.16
N SER A 357 6.03 -12.31 2.94
CA SER A 357 5.96 -11.12 3.79
C SER A 357 6.97 -10.12 3.29
N LEU A 358 6.52 -8.89 3.01
CA LEU A 358 7.43 -7.87 2.51
C LEU A 358 8.31 -7.33 3.64
N THR A 359 9.57 -7.06 3.32
CA THR A 359 10.60 -6.62 4.29
C THR A 359 11.53 -5.59 3.67
N GLY A 360 12.36 -4.95 4.50
CA GLY A 360 13.40 -4.04 4.04
C GLY A 360 12.90 -2.66 3.58
N GLY A 361 11.61 -2.36 3.80
CA GLY A 361 11.09 -1.00 3.63
C GLY A 361 11.66 -0.06 4.68
N THR A 362 12.10 1.13 4.26
CA THR A 362 12.68 2.15 5.16
C THR A 362 12.07 3.51 4.93
N ASP A 363 11.85 4.23 6.03
CA ASP A 363 11.48 5.64 6.03
C ASP A 363 12.75 6.50 6.11
N ASP A 364 12.68 7.68 5.53
CA ASP A 364 13.63 8.75 5.78
C ASP A 364 12.88 10.09 5.85
N TYR A 365 12.93 10.69 7.02
CA TYR A 365 12.35 12.00 7.31
C TYR A 365 13.43 13.08 7.47
N SER A 366 14.72 12.69 7.43
CA SER A 366 15.87 13.59 7.63
C SER A 366 16.36 14.15 6.29
N LEU A 367 15.49 14.93 5.63
CA LEU A 367 15.82 15.52 4.34
C LEU A 367 16.99 16.50 4.43
N THR A 368 17.87 16.47 3.46
CA THR A 368 18.88 17.51 3.24
C THR A 368 18.30 18.70 2.46
N ASN A 369 18.95 19.86 2.55
CA ASN A 369 18.58 21.02 1.73
C ASN A 369 18.63 20.74 0.22
N GLY A 370 19.50 19.82 -0.21
CA GLY A 370 19.58 19.39 -1.62
C GLY A 370 18.36 18.57 -2.05
N GLU A 371 17.93 17.60 -1.25
CA GLU A 371 16.76 16.77 -1.53
C GLU A 371 15.47 17.57 -1.58
N ILE A 372 15.28 18.50 -0.62
CA ILE A 372 14.10 19.36 -0.62
C ILE A 372 14.11 20.35 -1.79
N SER A 373 15.28 20.87 -2.17
CA SER A 373 15.42 21.73 -3.35
C SER A 373 15.05 20.99 -4.64
N ILE A 374 15.49 19.75 -4.80
CA ILE A 374 15.11 18.90 -5.95
C ILE A 374 13.61 18.69 -5.98
N ALA A 375 12.98 18.46 -4.81
CA ALA A 375 11.55 18.26 -4.72
C ALA A 375 10.73 19.52 -5.08
N TYR A 376 11.11 20.72 -4.57
CA TYR A 376 10.45 21.97 -4.94
C TYR A 376 10.71 22.35 -6.40
N ASN A 377 11.88 22.04 -6.96
CA ASN A 377 12.20 22.29 -8.37
C ASN A 377 11.31 21.51 -9.35
N LYS A 378 10.56 20.48 -8.89
CA LYS A 378 9.50 19.86 -9.70
C LYS A 378 8.36 20.82 -10.04
N PHE A 379 8.22 21.91 -9.30
CA PHE A 379 7.25 22.96 -9.56
C PHE A 379 7.81 24.10 -10.43
N ALA A 380 9.07 24.06 -10.87
CA ALA A 380 9.73 25.19 -11.54
C ALA A 380 9.14 25.51 -12.93
N ASP A 381 8.58 24.53 -13.63
CA ASP A 381 7.98 24.71 -14.95
C ASP A 381 6.56 25.24 -14.84
N ALA A 382 6.37 26.55 -15.06
CA ALA A 382 5.09 27.23 -15.01
C ALA A 382 4.14 26.84 -16.16
N GLU A 383 4.66 26.34 -17.29
CA GLU A 383 3.83 25.90 -18.42
C GLU A 383 3.25 24.50 -18.18
N ALA A 384 3.98 23.64 -17.49
CA ALA A 384 3.58 22.26 -17.23
C ALA A 384 2.75 22.12 -15.94
N ILE A 385 3.04 22.91 -14.91
CA ILE A 385 2.44 22.76 -13.58
C ILE A 385 1.91 24.11 -13.08
N ASP A 386 0.59 24.21 -13.02
CA ASP A 386 -0.11 25.37 -12.50
C ASP A 386 -0.03 25.41 -10.96
N VAL A 387 0.53 26.50 -10.40
CA VAL A 387 0.71 26.77 -8.96
C VAL A 387 0.65 28.27 -8.73
N ASN A 388 -0.14 28.72 -7.75
CA ASN A 388 -0.23 30.11 -7.36
C ASN A 388 0.43 30.40 -6.00
N LEU A 389 0.43 29.41 -5.10
CA LEU A 389 0.92 29.53 -3.73
C LEU A 389 1.91 28.42 -3.43
N ILE A 390 3.16 28.78 -3.13
CA ILE A 390 4.19 27.82 -2.68
C ILE A 390 4.21 27.89 -1.16
N ILE A 391 3.90 26.76 -0.51
CA ILE A 391 3.89 26.63 0.94
C ILE A 391 5.26 26.09 1.35
N GLY A 392 6.01 26.85 2.14
CA GLY A 392 7.38 26.50 2.53
C GLY A 392 7.48 25.22 3.39
N GLY A 393 6.40 24.84 4.06
CA GLY A 393 6.41 23.67 4.95
C GLY A 393 7.37 23.87 6.13
N SER A 394 7.97 22.76 6.60
CA SER A 394 8.98 22.83 7.67
C SER A 394 10.30 23.37 7.15
N SER A 395 10.82 24.37 7.81
CA SER A 395 12.20 24.85 7.64
C SER A 395 13.23 24.07 8.49
N SER A 396 12.75 23.17 9.33
CA SER A 396 13.58 22.33 10.22
C SER A 396 14.11 21.09 9.52
N ILE A 397 14.46 21.18 8.25
CA ILE A 397 14.99 20.11 7.43
C ILE A 397 16.39 19.75 7.93
N ALA A 398 16.66 18.47 8.18
CA ALA A 398 17.91 17.94 8.73
C ALA A 398 18.26 18.46 10.14
N ALA A 399 18.12 19.76 10.41
CA ALA A 399 18.27 20.39 11.72
C ALA A 399 17.55 21.74 11.78
N ASP A 400 16.94 22.08 12.90
CA ASP A 400 16.28 23.33 13.16
C ASP A 400 17.29 24.45 13.45
N THR A 401 17.89 24.98 12.40
CA THR A 401 18.94 26.00 12.48
C THR A 401 18.65 27.16 11.54
N GLN A 402 19.15 28.36 11.91
CA GLN A 402 19.09 29.55 11.06
C GLN A 402 19.68 29.29 9.66
N ALA A 403 20.80 28.58 9.55
CA ALA A 403 21.46 28.33 8.26
C ALA A 403 20.60 27.46 7.31
N ASN A 404 19.90 26.47 7.85
CA ASN A 404 18.98 25.67 7.04
C ASN A 404 17.75 26.48 6.64
N TYR A 405 17.21 27.30 7.53
CA TYR A 405 16.14 28.25 7.22
C TYR A 405 16.54 29.21 6.10
N ASP A 406 17.74 29.82 6.17
CA ASP A 406 18.24 30.75 5.14
C ASP A 406 18.33 30.06 3.78
N THR A 407 18.88 28.86 3.74
CA THR A 407 19.01 28.06 2.50
C THR A 407 17.64 27.70 1.92
N HIS A 408 16.73 27.22 2.76
CA HIS A 408 15.38 26.83 2.37
C HIS A 408 14.56 28.03 1.91
N GLY A 409 14.56 29.11 2.69
CA GLY A 409 13.82 30.34 2.36
C GLY A 409 14.32 31.00 1.08
N THR A 410 15.65 31.07 0.88
CA THR A 410 16.24 31.59 -0.36
C THR A 410 15.82 30.76 -1.57
N MET A 411 15.87 29.43 -1.46
CA MET A 411 15.43 28.53 -2.53
C MET A 411 13.96 28.72 -2.92
N LEU A 412 13.07 28.93 -1.95
CA LEU A 412 11.64 29.20 -2.21
C LEU A 412 11.43 30.56 -2.89
N ILE A 413 12.20 31.58 -2.50
CA ILE A 413 12.17 32.91 -3.12
C ILE A 413 12.64 32.81 -4.57
N ASP A 414 13.79 32.17 -4.81
CA ASP A 414 14.36 31.98 -6.15
C ASP A 414 13.39 31.21 -7.07
N LEU A 415 12.70 30.19 -6.54
CA LEU A 415 11.69 29.44 -7.28
C LEU A 415 10.51 30.33 -7.68
N ALA A 416 9.98 31.13 -6.75
CA ALA A 416 8.86 32.04 -7.03
C ALA A 416 9.26 33.17 -8.00
N GLU A 417 10.45 33.73 -7.86
CA GLU A 417 11.01 34.73 -8.79
C GLU A 417 11.27 34.16 -10.18
N GLY A 418 11.71 32.90 -10.27
CA GLY A 418 11.89 32.21 -11.54
C GLY A 418 10.58 31.95 -12.29
N ARG A 419 9.50 31.69 -11.57
CA ARG A 419 8.17 31.44 -12.14
C ARG A 419 7.39 32.72 -12.51
N LEU A 420 7.44 33.75 -11.69
CA LEU A 420 6.70 35.03 -11.83
C LEU A 420 5.15 34.94 -11.73
N ASP A 421 4.59 33.75 -11.54
CA ASP A 421 3.14 33.49 -11.50
C ASP A 421 2.63 33.00 -10.15
N CYS A 422 3.52 32.90 -9.15
CA CYS A 422 3.20 32.40 -7.82
C CYS A 422 3.88 33.22 -6.72
N MET A 423 3.48 32.95 -5.47
CA MET A 423 4.03 33.56 -4.27
C MET A 423 4.46 32.50 -3.26
N ALA A 424 5.65 32.63 -2.68
CA ALA A 424 6.16 31.77 -1.63
C ALA A 424 5.75 32.26 -0.24
N PHE A 425 5.31 31.34 0.62
CA PHE A 425 4.98 31.56 2.02
C PHE A 425 6.01 30.87 2.89
N ILE A 426 6.74 31.65 3.68
CA ILE A 426 7.90 31.20 4.46
C ILE A 426 7.65 31.50 5.92
N SER A 427 7.68 30.48 6.76
CA SER A 427 7.60 30.59 8.23
C SER A 427 9.00 30.60 8.84
N PRO A 428 9.22 31.29 9.98
CA PRO A 428 10.52 31.25 10.66
C PRO A 428 10.86 29.80 11.09
N HIS A 429 12.14 29.52 11.33
CA HIS A 429 12.51 28.20 11.85
C HIS A 429 11.94 28.01 13.27
N ARG A 430 11.62 26.76 13.61
CA ARG A 430 10.84 26.44 14.82
C ARG A 430 11.48 26.94 16.11
N ALA A 431 12.80 26.78 16.28
CA ALA A 431 13.49 27.21 17.48
C ALA A 431 13.52 28.75 17.68
N ALA A 432 13.23 29.54 16.65
CA ALA A 432 13.07 30.99 16.79
C ALA A 432 11.83 31.36 17.62
N VAL A 433 10.81 30.52 17.64
CA VAL A 433 9.48 30.81 18.21
C VAL A 433 9.05 29.79 19.25
N VAL A 434 9.12 28.50 18.92
CA VAL A 434 8.59 27.43 19.78
C VAL A 434 9.55 27.17 20.95
N GLY A 435 8.99 27.19 22.18
CA GLY A 435 9.77 27.03 23.40
C GLY A 435 10.43 28.33 23.93
N VAL A 436 10.34 29.44 23.20
CA VAL A 436 10.81 30.74 23.66
C VAL A 436 9.71 31.41 24.52
N ALA A 437 9.94 31.55 25.81
CA ALA A 437 8.92 32.00 26.76
C ALA A 437 8.61 33.52 26.68
N ASP A 438 9.61 34.32 26.30
CA ASP A 438 9.45 35.78 26.24
C ASP A 438 9.02 36.25 24.84
N PRO A 439 7.83 36.87 24.69
CA PRO A 439 7.35 37.37 23.41
C PRO A 439 8.25 38.42 22.74
N ALA A 440 8.96 39.22 23.53
CA ALA A 440 9.90 40.22 22.97
C ALA A 440 11.10 39.51 22.32
N THR A 441 11.60 38.48 22.96
CA THR A 441 12.65 37.62 22.39
C THR A 441 12.17 36.89 21.15
N GLN A 442 10.94 36.34 21.12
CA GLN A 442 10.34 35.75 19.92
C GLN A 442 10.33 36.78 18.76
N ALA A 443 9.84 37.98 19.00
CA ALA A 443 9.78 39.02 17.96
C ALA A 443 11.17 39.36 17.39
N VAL A 444 12.18 39.44 18.25
CA VAL A 444 13.58 39.69 17.83
C VAL A 444 14.10 38.52 17.00
N ASN A 445 13.84 37.27 17.43
CA ASN A 445 14.27 36.09 16.69
C ASN A 445 13.63 36.02 15.30
N VAL A 446 12.32 36.23 15.20
CA VAL A 446 11.59 36.27 13.91
C VAL A 446 12.15 37.35 13.00
N LYS A 447 12.39 38.56 13.55
CA LYS A 447 12.99 39.64 12.78
C LYS A 447 14.39 39.26 12.27
N ASN A 448 15.23 38.73 13.14
CA ASN A 448 16.57 38.30 12.76
C ASN A 448 16.55 37.21 11.68
N ALA A 449 15.62 36.25 11.79
CA ALA A 449 15.42 35.27 10.76
C ALA A 449 14.99 35.89 9.41
N ALA A 450 14.07 36.83 9.44
CA ALA A 450 13.60 37.53 8.24
C ALA A 450 14.69 38.37 7.58
N ASP A 451 15.54 39.06 8.39
CA ASP A 451 16.60 39.96 7.92
C ASP A 451 17.71 39.22 7.12
N THR A 452 17.82 37.89 7.21
CA THR A 452 18.80 37.09 6.48
C THR A 452 18.35 36.70 5.08
N LEU A 453 17.03 36.75 4.81
CA LEU A 453 16.49 36.40 3.51
C LEU A 453 16.57 37.52 2.48
N PRO A 454 16.71 37.16 1.17
CA PRO A 454 16.62 38.15 0.10
C PRO A 454 15.28 38.89 0.12
N SER A 455 15.30 40.21 -0.15
CA SER A 455 14.08 40.99 -0.32
C SER A 455 13.43 40.69 -1.67
N SER A 456 12.18 40.27 -1.66
CA SER A 456 11.44 39.91 -2.87
C SER A 456 9.98 40.34 -2.78
N SER A 457 9.38 40.66 -3.93
CA SER A 457 7.93 40.86 -4.06
C SER A 457 7.15 39.56 -4.28
N TYR A 458 7.85 38.45 -4.43
CA TYR A 458 7.28 37.12 -4.68
C TYR A 458 7.29 36.24 -3.43
N ALA A 459 7.58 36.81 -2.25
CA ALA A 459 7.58 36.06 -1.00
C ALA A 459 6.82 36.81 0.11
N VAL A 460 6.18 36.04 0.97
CA VAL A 460 5.53 36.49 2.20
C VAL A 460 6.17 35.77 3.37
N LEU A 461 6.61 36.51 4.37
CA LEU A 461 7.12 35.95 5.62
C LEU A 461 6.01 36.04 6.68
N ASP A 462 5.70 34.95 7.33
CA ASP A 462 4.84 34.93 8.50
C ASP A 462 5.64 35.03 9.80
N SER A 463 4.97 35.12 10.95
CA SER A 463 5.62 35.37 12.23
C SER A 463 5.55 34.22 13.23
N GLY A 464 4.97 33.07 12.90
CA GLY A 464 4.80 32.15 13.97
C GLY A 464 4.20 30.79 13.69
N TYR A 465 4.00 30.07 14.77
CA TYR A 465 3.44 28.74 14.82
C TYR A 465 2.12 28.75 15.57
N LYS A 466 1.20 27.85 15.19
CA LYS A 466 -0.05 27.61 15.90
C LYS A 466 -0.11 26.19 16.44
N TYR A 467 -0.77 26.00 17.57
CA TYR A 467 -1.13 24.68 18.04
C TYR A 467 -2.29 24.14 17.20
N MET A 468 -2.13 22.90 16.73
CA MET A 468 -3.17 22.17 16.02
C MET A 468 -3.46 20.88 16.74
N TYR A 469 -4.74 20.49 16.77
CA TYR A 469 -5.16 19.18 17.26
C TYR A 469 -4.85 18.12 16.21
N ASP A 470 -4.13 17.09 16.63
CA ASP A 470 -3.85 15.91 15.79
C ASP A 470 -4.89 14.83 16.08
N ARG A 471 -5.88 14.72 15.21
CA ARG A 471 -6.97 13.75 15.33
C ARG A 471 -6.61 12.32 14.92
N TYR A 472 -5.37 12.07 14.53
CA TYR A 472 -4.90 10.78 14.03
C TYR A 472 -4.07 10.02 15.05
N ASN A 473 -3.47 10.72 16.02
CA ASN A 473 -2.54 10.15 16.99
C ASN A 473 -2.90 10.46 18.45
N ASP A 474 -4.17 10.63 18.73
CA ASP A 474 -4.71 10.88 20.08
C ASP A 474 -4.32 9.87 21.12
#